data_e10933f474bea080e46e05f93b2d13df
#
_entry.id   e10933f474bea080e46e05f93b2d13df
#
_cell.length_a   1.000
_cell.length_b   1.000
_cell.length_c   1.000
_cell.angle_alpha   90.00
_cell.angle_beta   90.00
_cell.angle_gamma   90.00
#
_symmetry.space_group_name_H-M   'P 1'
#
loop_
_entity.id
_entity.type
_entity.pdbx_description
1 polymer ?
#
loop_
_entity_poly.entity_id
_entity_poly.type
_entity_poly.pdbx_seq_one_letter_code
_entity_poly.pdbx_strand_id
1 'polypeptide(L)'
;MRRLEWPLHIVRRVVIGVVVVAVLAVAVPLGAGWIGDVLARCDDGVVKRGEDEECVGVTDGSYHFTERLAEVVKKIKHENDEVSKEAEKEPYVSVAYLTSFTLTNDDSNSEDSVRHELEGAYLAQYRHNRGDLASSPKIRLLIANSGSSSAHWEHTVNELIDRKDSADKLVAVTGLGPSTDRNLKALKKLSKSGLATVASTMTATNIQGITDFVRVSPTNVDEAYAAAAYLKRSTKLRTAMVVQDAAKPNLYAATLGTAFTEAFPDERTGHRLVAERMTFDSSVPGGAWKNELRFFPAQLCDTRPQVIYFAGRGRHLTNFLDSLANRSCTDHTFTVLAGDDTSNLDREQIAHAVETGVQVFYTGLAHRDMWRADPGRVSEHSARYFQEGGLLDEWFPGDDRYDGQDLMAHDAVLTAAEGVRMAASGTGAVTGRTVGRMFQQMNGPQRVAGASGFISFQSNGNPRDKAVPILSLNARGRAELVEVSSAEGKPPEGQ
;
A
#
# COMPACT_ATOMS: atom_id res chain seq x y z
N MET A 1 -78.89 -8.44 31.03
CA MET A 1 -77.48 -8.27 30.66
C MET A 1 -76.68 -8.61 31.90
N ARG A 2 -76.02 -9.81 31.92
CA ARG A 2 -75.12 -10.17 33.01
C ARG A 2 -73.73 -9.55 32.73
N ARG A 3 -73.35 -8.60 33.62
CA ARG A 3 -71.96 -8.11 33.61
C ARG A 3 -71.06 -9.25 34.07
N LEU A 4 -70.11 -9.70 33.21
CA LEU A 4 -69.01 -10.61 33.57
C LEU A 4 -68.06 -9.79 34.44
N GLU A 5 -68.12 -9.95 35.76
CA GLU A 5 -67.15 -9.44 36.67
C GLU A 5 -65.95 -10.46 36.70
N TRP A 6 -64.89 -10.14 36.03
CA TRP A 6 -63.66 -10.91 36.13
C TRP A 6 -63.07 -10.70 37.52
N PRO A 7 -62.76 -11.79 38.26
CA PRO A 7 -62.14 -11.65 39.57
C PRO A 7 -60.82 -10.91 39.48
N LEU A 8 -60.62 -9.89 40.29
CA LEU A 8 -59.45 -8.99 40.32
C LEU A 8 -58.07 -9.70 40.24
N HIS A 9 -57.95 -10.92 40.77
CA HIS A 9 -56.73 -11.71 40.71
C HIS A 9 -56.44 -12.26 39.29
N ILE A 10 -57.43 -12.51 38.45
CA ILE A 10 -57.24 -12.93 37.04
C ILE A 10 -56.77 -11.74 36.22
N VAL A 11 -57.41 -10.59 36.37
CA VAL A 11 -57.00 -9.34 35.71
C VAL A 11 -55.55 -9.00 36.06
N ARG A 12 -55.19 -9.08 37.35
CA ARG A 12 -53.81 -8.83 37.81
C ARG A 12 -52.80 -9.80 37.20
N ARG A 13 -53.12 -11.10 37.10
CA ARG A 13 -52.26 -12.11 36.45
C ARG A 13 -52.11 -11.86 34.96
N VAL A 14 -53.16 -11.48 34.26
CA VAL A 14 -53.12 -11.14 32.84
C VAL A 14 -52.27 -9.87 32.61
N VAL A 15 -52.45 -8.83 33.43
CA VAL A 15 -51.62 -7.60 33.33
C VAL A 15 -50.15 -7.90 33.64
N ILE A 16 -49.85 -8.69 34.66
CA ILE A 16 -48.45 -9.10 34.93
C ILE A 16 -47.90 -9.92 33.78
N GLY A 17 -48.66 -10.86 33.20
CA GLY A 17 -48.23 -11.63 32.05
C GLY A 17 -47.93 -10.77 30.83
N VAL A 18 -48.79 -9.79 30.53
CA VAL A 18 -48.58 -8.85 29.42
C VAL A 18 -47.33 -7.97 29.65
N VAL A 19 -47.14 -7.47 30.89
CA VAL A 19 -45.93 -6.67 31.25
C VAL A 19 -44.67 -7.52 31.14
N VAL A 20 -44.65 -8.77 31.61
CA VAL A 20 -43.50 -9.65 31.51
C VAL A 20 -43.17 -9.96 30.03
N VAL A 21 -44.18 -10.24 29.20
CA VAL A 21 -43.98 -10.46 27.75
C VAL A 21 -43.47 -9.20 27.08
N ALA A 22 -43.98 -8.01 27.41
CA ALA A 22 -43.51 -6.76 26.88
C ALA A 22 -42.06 -6.45 27.30
N VAL A 23 -41.67 -6.72 28.55
CA VAL A 23 -40.30 -6.57 29.05
C VAL A 23 -39.37 -7.56 28.37
N LEU A 24 -39.76 -8.83 28.19
CA LEU A 24 -38.97 -9.82 27.48
C LEU A 24 -38.85 -9.49 25.99
N ALA A 25 -39.91 -8.98 25.37
CA ALA A 25 -39.89 -8.57 23.96
C ALA A 25 -38.91 -7.40 23.68
N VAL A 26 -38.59 -6.59 24.68
CA VAL A 26 -37.61 -5.51 24.59
C VAL A 26 -36.25 -5.94 25.10
N ALA A 27 -36.19 -6.69 26.19
CA ALA A 27 -34.92 -7.09 26.81
C ALA A 27 -34.16 -8.16 26.00
N VAL A 28 -34.85 -9.09 25.34
CA VAL A 28 -34.25 -10.16 24.54
C VAL A 28 -33.53 -9.61 23.30
N PRO A 29 -34.14 -8.75 22.46
CA PRO A 29 -33.42 -8.18 21.32
C PRO A 29 -32.29 -7.24 21.74
N LEU A 30 -32.43 -6.46 22.82
CA LEU A 30 -31.38 -5.61 23.35
C LEU A 30 -30.20 -6.46 23.91
N GLY A 31 -30.51 -7.53 24.66
CA GLY A 31 -29.51 -8.46 25.16
C GLY A 31 -28.82 -9.25 24.05
N ALA A 32 -29.56 -9.71 23.04
CA ALA A 32 -29.02 -10.41 21.89
C ALA A 32 -28.12 -9.48 21.02
N GLY A 33 -28.51 -8.21 20.85
CA GLY A 33 -27.70 -7.20 20.18
C GLY A 33 -26.38 -6.97 20.94
N TRP A 34 -26.46 -6.75 22.25
CA TRP A 34 -25.26 -6.54 23.07
C TRP A 34 -24.31 -7.76 23.10
N ILE A 35 -24.85 -8.98 23.18
CA ILE A 35 -24.05 -10.22 23.10
C ILE A 35 -23.44 -10.36 21.72
N GLY A 36 -24.19 -10.04 20.65
CA GLY A 36 -23.69 -10.03 19.27
C GLY A 36 -22.52 -9.05 19.09
N ASP A 37 -22.65 -7.84 19.60
CA ASP A 37 -21.59 -6.81 19.52
C ASP A 37 -20.35 -7.23 20.32
N VAL A 38 -20.50 -7.84 21.52
CA VAL A 38 -19.37 -8.35 22.31
C VAL A 38 -18.66 -9.51 21.60
N LEU A 39 -19.42 -10.44 20.99
CA LEU A 39 -18.86 -11.58 20.26
C LEU A 39 -18.20 -11.17 18.94
N ALA A 40 -18.65 -10.07 18.32
CA ALA A 40 -18.07 -9.51 17.12
C ALA A 40 -16.84 -8.63 17.40
N ARG A 41 -16.50 -8.35 18.65
CA ARG A 41 -15.40 -7.46 19.00
C ARG A 41 -14.09 -8.24 19.14
N CYS A 42 -13.06 -7.85 18.39
CA CYS A 42 -11.69 -8.35 18.56
C CYS A 42 -10.94 -7.53 19.62
N ASP A 43 -11.08 -6.20 19.59
CA ASP A 43 -10.54 -5.26 20.57
C ASP A 43 -11.27 -3.91 20.47
N ASP A 44 -10.82 -2.89 21.21
CA ASP A 44 -11.38 -1.54 21.12
C ASP A 44 -11.07 -0.93 19.72
N GLY A 45 -12.12 -0.56 18.97
CA GLY A 45 -12.01 -0.09 17.60
C GLY A 45 -11.71 -1.17 16.56
N VAL A 46 -11.71 -2.46 16.95
CA VAL A 46 -11.47 -3.60 16.05
C VAL A 46 -12.60 -4.62 16.17
N VAL A 47 -13.25 -4.92 15.05
CA VAL A 47 -14.43 -5.81 15.02
C VAL A 47 -14.29 -6.87 13.93
N LYS A 48 -14.96 -8.00 14.14
CA LYS A 48 -15.08 -9.07 13.16
C LYS A 48 -16.02 -8.67 12.03
N ARG A 49 -15.61 -8.90 10.79
CA ARG A 49 -16.40 -8.63 9.59
C ARG A 49 -16.25 -9.74 8.54
N GLY A 50 -17.28 -9.88 7.70
CA GLY A 50 -17.32 -10.86 6.63
C GLY A 50 -17.62 -12.29 7.11
N GLU A 51 -17.65 -13.20 6.14
CA GLU A 51 -17.90 -14.62 6.41
C GLU A 51 -16.73 -15.30 7.12
N ASP A 52 -15.52 -14.79 6.89
CA ASP A 52 -14.26 -15.28 7.50
C ASP A 52 -14.00 -14.69 8.90
N GLU A 53 -14.95 -13.91 9.44
CA GLU A 53 -14.83 -13.22 10.74
C GLU A 53 -13.51 -12.42 10.89
N GLU A 54 -13.09 -11.74 9.84
CA GLU A 54 -11.84 -11.00 9.78
C GLU A 54 -11.86 -9.79 10.74
N CYS A 55 -10.84 -9.65 11.59
CA CYS A 55 -10.71 -8.52 12.51
C CYS A 55 -10.24 -7.27 11.76
N VAL A 56 -11.11 -6.26 11.64
CA VAL A 56 -10.86 -5.02 10.91
C VAL A 56 -11.21 -3.80 11.75
N GLY A 57 -10.60 -2.67 11.43
CA GLY A 57 -10.81 -1.43 12.17
C GLY A 57 -9.51 -0.69 12.48
N VAL A 58 -9.49 0.08 13.58
CA VAL A 58 -8.40 1.00 13.92
C VAL A 58 -7.95 0.77 15.35
N THR A 59 -6.63 0.55 15.56
CA THR A 59 -6.02 0.40 16.88
C THR A 59 -4.91 1.42 17.10
N ASP A 60 -4.61 1.72 18.36
CA ASP A 60 -3.44 2.53 18.77
C ASP A 60 -2.20 1.67 19.06
N GLY A 61 -2.24 0.38 18.69
CA GLY A 61 -1.23 -0.62 19.00
C GLY A 61 -1.62 -1.54 20.16
N SER A 62 -2.82 -1.39 20.74
CA SER A 62 -3.36 -2.34 21.74
C SER A 62 -3.66 -3.73 21.15
N TYR A 63 -3.91 -3.79 19.84
CA TYR A 63 -4.21 -5.01 19.10
C TYR A 63 -3.27 -5.20 17.91
N HIS A 64 -2.76 -6.42 17.72
CA HIS A 64 -2.00 -6.81 16.53
C HIS A 64 -2.85 -7.73 15.65
N PHE A 65 -3.02 -7.36 14.39
CA PHE A 65 -3.90 -8.07 13.44
C PHE A 65 -3.37 -9.47 13.09
N THR A 66 -2.05 -9.66 13.10
CA THR A 66 -1.39 -10.96 12.93
C THR A 66 -0.17 -11.06 13.86
N GLU A 67 0.25 -12.28 14.20
CA GLU A 67 1.43 -12.52 15.05
C GLU A 67 2.73 -11.93 14.47
N ARG A 68 2.85 -11.88 13.13
CA ARG A 68 4.01 -11.28 12.45
C ARG A 68 4.16 -9.78 12.70
N LEU A 69 3.08 -9.10 13.07
CA LEU A 69 3.07 -7.68 13.37
C LEU A 69 3.31 -7.37 14.87
N ALA A 70 3.28 -8.38 15.73
CA ALA A 70 3.27 -8.19 17.20
C ALA A 70 4.44 -7.32 17.69
N GLU A 71 5.65 -7.50 17.16
CA GLU A 71 6.84 -6.77 17.61
C GLU A 71 6.77 -5.28 17.26
N VAL A 72 6.47 -4.94 15.99
CA VAL A 72 6.35 -3.55 15.56
C VAL A 72 5.15 -2.86 16.21
N VAL A 73 4.02 -3.56 16.34
CA VAL A 73 2.81 -3.04 17.01
C VAL A 73 3.09 -2.71 18.49
N LYS A 74 3.84 -3.55 19.20
CA LYS A 74 4.28 -3.30 20.57
C LYS A 74 5.14 -2.03 20.69
N LYS A 75 6.05 -1.80 19.72
CA LYS A 75 6.88 -0.58 19.69
C LYS A 75 6.03 0.67 19.42
N ILE A 76 5.08 0.59 18.49
CA ILE A 76 4.11 1.68 18.20
C ILE A 76 3.28 1.99 19.46
N LYS A 77 2.75 0.97 20.14
CA LYS A 77 1.97 1.15 21.37
C LYS A 77 2.77 1.85 22.45
N HIS A 78 4.00 1.40 22.65
CA HIS A 78 4.89 2.04 23.65
C HIS A 78 5.11 3.52 23.33
N GLU A 79 5.43 3.88 22.08
CA GLU A 79 5.64 5.27 21.67
C GLU A 79 4.36 6.11 21.81
N ASN A 80 3.20 5.56 21.41
CA ASN A 80 1.91 6.21 21.57
C ASN A 80 1.56 6.48 23.03
N ASP A 81 1.88 5.55 23.93
CA ASP A 81 1.66 5.72 25.37
C ASP A 81 2.55 6.81 25.96
N GLU A 82 3.82 6.86 25.57
CA GLU A 82 4.74 7.90 26.02
C GLU A 82 4.29 9.29 25.53
N VAL A 83 3.91 9.42 24.25
CA VAL A 83 3.33 10.66 23.72
C VAL A 83 2.08 11.08 24.50
N SER A 84 1.22 10.14 24.85
CA SER A 84 0.00 10.41 25.61
C SER A 84 0.26 10.85 27.04
N LYS A 85 1.27 10.30 27.72
CA LYS A 85 1.70 10.71 29.06
C LYS A 85 2.28 12.13 29.07
N GLU A 86 2.94 12.53 28.00
CA GLU A 86 3.55 13.85 27.85
C GLU A 86 2.58 14.93 27.34
N ALA A 87 1.33 14.59 27.06
CA ALA A 87 0.33 15.43 26.38
C ALA A 87 0.00 16.77 27.09
N GLU A 88 0.20 16.85 28.41
CA GLU A 88 0.03 18.09 29.15
C GLU A 88 1.17 19.11 28.93
N LYS A 89 2.36 18.63 28.58
CA LYS A 89 3.56 19.44 28.34
C LYS A 89 3.81 19.70 26.87
N GLU A 90 3.52 18.69 26.04
CA GLU A 90 3.77 18.71 24.61
C GLU A 90 2.55 18.24 23.83
N PRO A 91 1.95 19.07 22.96
CA PRO A 91 0.76 18.70 22.22
C PRO A 91 1.05 17.58 21.23
N TYR A 92 0.03 16.79 20.91
CA TYR A 92 0.09 15.77 19.88
C TYR A 92 -1.10 15.80 18.92
N VAL A 93 -0.90 15.19 17.76
CA VAL A 93 -1.91 14.78 16.80
C VAL A 93 -1.69 13.32 16.41
N SER A 94 -2.65 12.70 15.73
CA SER A 94 -2.46 11.34 15.22
C SER A 94 -2.33 11.32 13.70
N VAL A 95 -1.52 10.40 13.22
CA VAL A 95 -1.40 9.95 11.83
C VAL A 95 -1.77 8.48 11.79
N ALA A 96 -2.59 8.05 10.84
CA ALA A 96 -2.94 6.64 10.69
C ALA A 96 -2.19 6.01 9.50
N TYR A 97 -1.80 4.73 9.63
CA TYR A 97 -1.34 3.91 8.52
C TYR A 97 -2.43 2.91 8.14
N LEU A 98 -2.98 3.05 6.94
CA LEU A 98 -4.09 2.26 6.42
C LEU A 98 -3.61 1.32 5.31
N THR A 99 -3.77 0.01 5.51
CA THR A 99 -3.57 -1.02 4.49
C THR A 99 -4.38 -2.27 4.83
N SER A 100 -4.23 -3.35 4.07
CA SER A 100 -4.72 -4.70 4.41
C SER A 100 -3.65 -5.40 5.25
N PHE A 101 -3.87 -5.56 6.55
CA PHE A 101 -2.95 -6.28 7.44
C PHE A 101 -3.32 -7.76 7.62
N THR A 102 -4.56 -8.12 7.33
CA THR A 102 -5.04 -9.50 7.26
C THR A 102 -5.12 -9.87 5.79
N LEU A 103 -4.33 -10.85 5.36
CA LEU A 103 -4.15 -11.19 3.95
C LEU A 103 -4.70 -12.58 3.65
N THR A 104 -5.19 -12.76 2.43
CA THR A 104 -5.55 -14.04 1.84
C THR A 104 -4.79 -14.25 0.54
N ASN A 105 -4.98 -15.40 -0.11
CA ASN A 105 -4.39 -15.68 -1.43
C ASN A 105 -4.89 -14.73 -2.55
N ASP A 106 -5.88 -13.89 -2.25
CA ASP A 106 -6.40 -12.90 -3.20
C ASP A 106 -5.67 -11.55 -3.13
N ASP A 107 -4.88 -11.33 -2.08
CA ASP A 107 -4.06 -10.14 -1.94
C ASP A 107 -2.81 -10.20 -2.83
N SER A 108 -2.32 -9.03 -3.26
CA SER A 108 -1.04 -8.90 -3.96
C SER A 108 0.13 -8.79 -2.99
N ASN A 109 -0.10 -8.18 -1.83
CA ASN A 109 0.92 -7.98 -0.81
C ASN A 109 1.24 -9.31 -0.11
N SER A 110 2.47 -9.48 0.34
CA SER A 110 2.88 -10.55 1.25
C SER A 110 2.79 -10.11 2.71
N GLU A 111 2.74 -11.07 3.65
CA GLU A 111 2.78 -10.75 5.08
C GLU A 111 4.06 -10.02 5.48
N ASP A 112 5.19 -10.34 4.83
CA ASP A 112 6.45 -9.65 5.07
C ASP A 112 6.39 -8.21 4.54
N SER A 113 5.82 -7.97 3.35
CA SER A 113 5.73 -6.63 2.79
C SER A 113 4.90 -5.69 3.66
N VAL A 114 3.73 -6.11 4.16
CA VAL A 114 2.91 -5.27 5.05
C VAL A 114 3.53 -5.07 6.43
N ARG A 115 4.35 -6.02 6.90
CA ARG A 115 5.14 -5.84 8.11
C ARG A 115 6.25 -4.81 7.89
N HIS A 116 7.00 -4.89 6.79
CA HIS A 116 8.01 -3.90 6.42
C HIS A 116 7.40 -2.49 6.27
N GLU A 117 6.20 -2.38 5.67
CA GLU A 117 5.46 -1.12 5.64
C GLU A 117 5.27 -0.55 7.07
N LEU A 118 4.80 -1.35 8.01
CA LEU A 118 4.54 -0.89 9.37
C LEU A 118 5.82 -0.56 10.15
N GLU A 119 6.91 -1.30 9.92
CA GLU A 119 8.24 -1.03 10.49
C GLU A 119 8.80 0.32 10.00
N GLY A 120 8.68 0.60 8.70
CA GLY A 120 9.05 1.90 8.12
C GLY A 120 8.20 3.05 8.65
N ALA A 121 6.89 2.84 8.78
CA ALA A 121 5.97 3.81 9.38
C ALA A 121 6.34 4.14 10.84
N TYR A 122 6.67 3.13 11.65
CA TYR A 122 7.14 3.32 13.02
C TYR A 122 8.47 4.09 13.08
N LEU A 123 9.41 3.79 12.19
CA LEU A 123 10.67 4.53 12.13
C LEU A 123 10.43 6.03 11.88
N ALA A 124 9.52 6.39 10.98
CA ALA A 124 9.17 7.78 10.72
C ALA A 124 8.54 8.45 11.96
N GLN A 125 7.64 7.75 12.68
CA GLN A 125 7.10 8.23 13.95
C GLN A 125 8.20 8.49 14.97
N TYR A 126 9.10 7.54 15.16
CA TYR A 126 10.23 7.69 16.09
C TYR A 126 11.12 8.86 15.74
N ARG A 127 11.48 9.03 14.45
CA ARG A 127 12.31 10.16 13.99
C ARG A 127 11.67 11.50 14.28
N HIS A 128 10.36 11.62 14.05
CA HIS A 128 9.61 12.84 14.33
C HIS A 128 9.48 13.13 15.84
N ASN A 129 9.29 12.11 16.66
CA ASN A 129 9.04 12.31 18.08
C ASN A 129 10.32 12.43 18.91
N ARG A 130 11.33 11.60 18.63
CA ARG A 130 12.51 11.41 19.49
C ARG A 130 13.84 11.42 18.74
N GLY A 131 13.82 11.23 17.43
CA GLY A 131 15.02 11.11 16.61
C GLY A 131 15.58 12.42 16.13
N ASP A 132 16.25 12.35 14.99
CA ASP A 132 16.95 13.49 14.35
C ASP A 132 16.02 14.58 13.79
N LEU A 133 14.72 14.28 13.64
CA LEU A 133 13.69 15.20 13.20
C LEU A 133 12.73 15.61 14.33
N ALA A 134 13.14 15.43 15.59
CA ALA A 134 12.28 15.69 16.75
C ALA A 134 11.61 17.06 16.67
N SER A 135 10.28 17.07 16.71
CA SER A 135 9.45 18.25 16.46
C SER A 135 8.17 18.21 17.31
N SER A 136 7.48 19.35 17.34
CA SER A 136 6.19 19.52 17.99
C SER A 136 5.15 20.04 16.97
N PRO A 137 3.89 19.58 17.03
CA PRO A 137 3.36 18.59 17.97
C PRO A 137 3.92 17.18 17.70
N LYS A 138 3.95 16.32 18.73
CA LYS A 138 4.28 14.90 18.58
C LYS A 138 3.22 14.20 17.74
N ILE A 139 3.56 13.03 17.17
CA ILE A 139 2.60 12.22 16.45
C ILE A 139 2.37 10.86 17.14
N ARG A 140 1.11 10.47 17.26
CA ARG A 140 0.70 9.09 17.55
C ARG A 140 0.44 8.39 16.23
N LEU A 141 0.89 7.14 16.09
CA LEU A 141 0.65 6.33 14.90
C LEU A 141 -0.49 5.35 15.18
N LEU A 142 -1.60 5.50 14.47
CA LEU A 142 -2.73 4.57 14.51
C LEU A 142 -2.57 3.55 13.38
N ILE A 143 -2.95 2.30 13.65
CA ILE A 143 -2.87 1.19 12.70
C ILE A 143 -4.29 0.87 12.24
N ALA A 144 -4.55 0.93 10.94
CA ALA A 144 -5.88 0.76 10.37
C ALA A 144 -5.89 -0.39 9.36
N ASN A 145 -6.65 -1.45 9.66
CA ASN A 145 -6.82 -2.62 8.80
C ASN A 145 -8.14 -2.55 8.02
N SER A 146 -8.06 -2.54 6.71
CA SER A 146 -9.23 -2.55 5.80
C SER A 146 -9.69 -3.97 5.42
N GLY A 147 -9.05 -4.99 5.97
CA GLY A 147 -9.29 -6.39 5.63
C GLY A 147 -8.68 -6.82 4.31
N SER A 148 -8.66 -8.13 4.05
CA SER A 148 -8.14 -8.71 2.81
C SER A 148 -8.75 -8.03 1.58
N SER A 149 -7.90 -7.71 0.61
CA SER A 149 -8.28 -6.98 -0.61
C SER A 149 -9.08 -5.70 -0.35
N SER A 150 -8.90 -5.09 0.83
CA SER A 150 -9.66 -3.93 1.32
C SER A 150 -11.18 -4.15 1.31
N ALA A 151 -11.64 -5.38 1.59
CA ALA A 151 -13.05 -5.73 1.52
C ALA A 151 -13.93 -4.92 2.49
N HIS A 152 -13.36 -4.53 3.64
CA HIS A 152 -14.05 -3.80 4.70
C HIS A 152 -13.63 -2.33 4.81
N TRP A 153 -13.05 -1.76 3.74
CA TRP A 153 -12.53 -0.40 3.70
C TRP A 153 -13.53 0.65 4.22
N GLU A 154 -14.82 0.47 3.94
CA GLU A 154 -15.82 1.48 4.31
C GLU A 154 -16.00 1.59 5.82
N HIS A 155 -15.97 0.46 6.53
CA HIS A 155 -16.02 0.43 7.98
C HIS A 155 -14.80 1.11 8.58
N THR A 156 -13.60 0.69 8.19
CA THR A 156 -12.34 1.23 8.71
C THR A 156 -12.18 2.72 8.40
N VAL A 157 -12.61 3.18 7.22
CA VAL A 157 -12.58 4.60 6.86
C VAL A 157 -13.56 5.42 7.71
N ASN A 158 -14.75 4.90 8.04
CA ASN A 158 -15.67 5.59 8.95
C ASN A 158 -15.06 5.74 10.35
N GLU A 159 -14.45 4.67 10.90
CA GLU A 159 -13.72 4.71 12.16
C GLU A 159 -12.60 5.77 12.15
N LEU A 160 -11.84 5.87 11.06
CA LEU A 160 -10.81 6.90 10.91
C LEU A 160 -11.40 8.31 10.88
N ILE A 161 -12.54 8.51 10.21
CA ILE A 161 -13.22 9.82 10.14
C ILE A 161 -13.72 10.24 11.53
N ASP A 162 -14.27 9.32 12.30
CA ASP A 162 -14.78 9.60 13.65
C ASP A 162 -13.64 9.98 14.61
N ARG A 163 -12.41 9.46 14.38
CA ARG A 163 -11.22 9.80 15.19
C ARG A 163 -10.67 11.20 14.93
N LYS A 164 -11.09 11.88 13.88
CA LYS A 164 -10.67 13.27 13.58
C LYS A 164 -11.08 14.24 14.69
N ASP A 165 -12.31 14.13 15.18
CA ASP A 165 -12.87 15.03 16.18
C ASP A 165 -12.90 14.38 17.60
N SER A 166 -12.20 13.27 17.79
CA SER A 166 -12.05 12.56 19.06
C SER A 166 -10.77 12.96 19.83
N ALA A 167 -10.50 12.29 20.95
CA ALA A 167 -9.27 12.43 21.69
C ALA A 167 -8.02 12.06 20.86
N ASP A 168 -8.16 11.25 19.81
CA ASP A 168 -7.05 10.89 18.93
C ASP A 168 -6.56 12.06 18.08
N LYS A 169 -7.42 13.03 17.75
CA LYS A 169 -7.05 14.22 16.94
C LYS A 169 -6.39 13.79 15.62
N LEU A 170 -7.02 12.85 14.88
CA LEU A 170 -6.48 12.35 13.63
C LEU A 170 -6.44 13.45 12.56
N VAL A 171 -5.27 13.71 11.97
CA VAL A 171 -5.08 14.75 10.96
C VAL A 171 -4.69 14.21 9.59
N ALA A 172 -4.04 13.03 9.53
CA ALA A 172 -3.59 12.46 8.28
C ALA A 172 -3.76 10.93 8.25
N VAL A 173 -3.99 10.39 7.05
CA VAL A 173 -3.98 8.95 6.77
C VAL A 173 -2.93 8.67 5.70
N THR A 174 -2.03 7.74 5.99
CA THR A 174 -0.93 7.32 5.12
C THR A 174 -1.11 5.86 4.69
N GLY A 175 -0.29 5.35 3.76
CA GLY A 175 -0.38 3.99 3.25
C GLY A 175 -1.40 3.89 2.12
N LEU A 176 -2.67 3.65 2.43
CA LEU A 176 -3.82 3.56 1.52
C LEU A 176 -3.86 2.30 0.63
N GLY A 177 -2.88 1.40 0.78
CA GLY A 177 -2.79 0.14 0.05
C GLY A 177 -2.58 0.27 -1.46
N PRO A 178 -2.72 -0.83 -2.21
CA PRO A 178 -2.46 -0.86 -3.65
C PRO A 178 -3.53 -0.12 -4.47
N SER A 179 -3.21 0.20 -5.74
CA SER A 179 -4.08 0.91 -6.67
C SER A 179 -5.27 0.06 -7.13
N THR A 180 -6.33 0.03 -6.32
CA THR A 180 -7.60 -0.64 -6.60
C THR A 180 -8.77 0.35 -6.56
N ASP A 181 -9.92 -0.05 -7.13
CA ASP A 181 -11.15 0.76 -7.06
C ASP A 181 -11.62 0.97 -5.61
N ARG A 182 -11.48 -0.03 -4.73
CA ARG A 182 -11.83 0.07 -3.30
C ARG A 182 -10.97 1.10 -2.59
N ASN A 183 -9.65 1.05 -2.78
CA ASN A 183 -8.73 1.98 -2.15
C ASN A 183 -8.87 3.41 -2.71
N LEU A 184 -9.20 3.55 -3.99
CA LEU A 184 -9.55 4.86 -4.57
C LEU A 184 -10.82 5.45 -3.94
N LYS A 185 -11.84 4.62 -3.67
CA LYS A 185 -13.05 5.06 -2.94
C LYS A 185 -12.74 5.46 -1.50
N ALA A 186 -11.91 4.68 -0.80
CA ALA A 186 -11.42 4.99 0.55
C ALA A 186 -10.70 6.35 0.57
N LEU A 187 -9.72 6.54 -0.31
CA LEU A 187 -8.99 7.80 -0.46
C LEU A 187 -9.93 9.00 -0.69
N LYS A 188 -10.85 8.90 -1.65
CA LYS A 188 -11.82 9.97 -1.93
C LYS A 188 -12.71 10.31 -0.73
N LYS A 189 -13.13 9.31 0.04
CA LYS A 189 -13.95 9.50 1.24
C LYS A 189 -13.15 10.18 2.36
N LEU A 190 -11.91 9.79 2.60
CA LEU A 190 -11.01 10.41 3.57
C LEU A 190 -10.72 11.88 3.20
N SER A 191 -10.31 12.16 1.96
CA SER A 191 -10.07 13.52 1.48
C SER A 191 -11.31 14.41 1.62
N LYS A 192 -12.50 13.90 1.26
CA LYS A 192 -13.78 14.63 1.40
C LYS A 192 -14.09 14.97 2.86
N SER A 193 -13.71 14.12 3.81
CA SER A 193 -13.90 14.37 5.25
C SER A 193 -12.94 15.43 5.82
N GLY A 194 -11.95 15.86 5.02
CA GLY A 194 -10.95 16.86 5.40
C GLY A 194 -9.74 16.31 6.12
N LEU A 195 -9.44 15.01 5.98
CA LEU A 195 -8.19 14.39 6.38
C LEU A 195 -7.14 14.56 5.27
N ALA A 196 -5.91 14.89 5.62
CA ALA A 196 -4.79 14.84 4.71
C ALA A 196 -4.47 13.39 4.37
N THR A 197 -4.04 13.11 3.13
CA THR A 197 -3.78 11.74 2.70
C THR A 197 -2.46 11.63 1.95
N VAL A 198 -1.65 10.61 2.30
CA VAL A 198 -0.36 10.35 1.65
C VAL A 198 -0.27 8.87 1.28
N ALA A 199 -0.33 8.57 -0.01
CA ALA A 199 -0.18 7.18 -0.48
C ALA A 199 1.29 6.76 -0.52
N SER A 200 1.59 5.55 -0.01
CA SER A 200 2.90 4.92 -0.08
C SER A 200 3.12 4.19 -1.42
N THR A 201 2.15 3.37 -1.85
CA THR A 201 2.29 2.40 -2.95
C THR A 201 1.22 2.52 -4.03
N MET A 202 0.44 3.61 -4.06
CA MET A 202 -0.56 3.85 -5.11
C MET A 202 0.09 4.43 -6.36
N THR A 203 0.39 3.61 -7.36
CA THR A 203 1.11 4.00 -8.58
C THR A 203 0.21 4.29 -9.79
N ALA A 204 -1.07 3.87 -9.79
CA ALA A 204 -1.97 4.09 -10.94
C ALA A 204 -2.07 5.58 -11.29
N THR A 205 -1.75 5.91 -12.53
CA THR A 205 -1.61 7.30 -13.01
C THR A 205 -2.93 8.08 -12.97
N ASN A 206 -4.06 7.40 -13.10
CA ASN A 206 -5.39 8.02 -13.05
C ASN A 206 -5.87 8.40 -11.63
N ILE A 207 -5.08 8.12 -10.59
CA ILE A 207 -5.33 8.57 -9.21
C ILE A 207 -4.59 9.89 -9.01
N GLN A 208 -5.25 11.01 -9.28
CA GLN A 208 -4.66 12.35 -9.19
C GLN A 208 -5.75 13.42 -9.03
N GLY A 209 -5.35 14.64 -8.70
CA GLY A 209 -6.25 15.79 -8.58
C GLY A 209 -7.25 15.67 -7.43
N ILE A 210 -6.91 14.91 -6.38
CA ILE A 210 -7.71 14.78 -5.16
C ILE A 210 -7.21 15.80 -4.13
N THR A 211 -8.13 16.50 -3.50
CA THR A 211 -7.80 17.56 -2.52
C THR A 211 -7.05 16.98 -1.32
N ASP A 212 -6.03 17.71 -0.84
CA ASP A 212 -5.24 17.33 0.34
C ASP A 212 -4.60 15.92 0.23
N PHE A 213 -4.29 15.49 -1.01
CA PHE A 213 -3.68 14.21 -1.34
C PHE A 213 -2.36 14.39 -2.07
N VAL A 214 -1.37 13.58 -1.67
CA VAL A 214 -0.12 13.34 -2.41
C VAL A 214 0.25 11.87 -2.35
N ARG A 215 1.13 11.43 -3.26
CA ARG A 215 1.77 10.10 -3.21
C ARG A 215 3.28 10.23 -3.21
N VAL A 216 3.96 9.36 -2.48
CA VAL A 216 5.43 9.32 -2.46
C VAL A 216 5.99 8.33 -3.50
N SER A 217 5.17 7.42 -4.03
CA SER A 217 5.54 6.48 -5.09
C SER A 217 5.59 7.15 -6.47
N PRO A 218 6.44 6.69 -7.39
CA PRO A 218 6.33 7.04 -8.80
C PRO A 218 4.95 6.65 -9.34
N THR A 219 4.57 7.22 -10.48
CA THR A 219 3.37 6.79 -11.18
C THR A 219 3.69 5.65 -12.15
N ASN A 220 2.69 4.87 -12.55
CA ASN A 220 2.88 3.82 -13.56
C ASN A 220 3.42 4.37 -14.90
N VAL A 221 3.17 5.64 -15.21
CA VAL A 221 3.80 6.30 -16.35
C VAL A 221 5.30 6.45 -16.11
N ASP A 222 5.71 6.91 -14.94
CA ASP A 222 7.13 7.06 -14.61
C ASP A 222 7.86 5.72 -14.67
N GLU A 223 7.25 4.67 -14.13
CA GLU A 223 7.78 3.31 -14.16
C GLU A 223 7.91 2.76 -15.58
N ALA A 224 6.85 2.87 -16.38
CA ALA A 224 6.84 2.36 -17.75
C ALA A 224 7.86 3.10 -18.66
N TYR A 225 8.01 4.41 -18.46
CA TYR A 225 9.00 5.21 -19.19
C TYR A 225 10.43 4.87 -18.75
N ALA A 226 10.68 4.68 -17.44
CA ALA A 226 11.96 4.21 -16.94
C ALA A 226 12.32 2.84 -17.50
N ALA A 227 11.37 1.90 -17.49
CA ALA A 227 11.51 0.57 -18.09
C ALA A 227 11.82 0.62 -19.59
N ALA A 228 11.04 1.41 -20.35
CA ALA A 228 11.26 1.58 -21.79
C ALA A 228 12.63 2.20 -22.09
N ALA A 229 13.04 3.21 -21.32
CA ALA A 229 14.35 3.84 -21.49
C ALA A 229 15.49 2.88 -21.19
N TYR A 230 15.37 2.05 -20.16
CA TYR A 230 16.33 0.97 -19.85
C TYR A 230 16.47 0.01 -21.04
N LEU A 231 15.36 -0.50 -21.55
CA LEU A 231 15.34 -1.44 -22.67
C LEU A 231 15.92 -0.83 -23.97
N LYS A 232 15.61 0.45 -24.24
CA LYS A 232 16.07 1.16 -25.45
C LYS A 232 17.60 1.35 -25.50
N ARG A 233 18.28 1.27 -24.39
CA ARG A 233 19.76 1.28 -24.39
C ARG A 233 20.38 -0.05 -24.85
N SER A 234 19.60 -1.12 -24.86
CA SER A 234 20.04 -2.42 -25.34
C SER A 234 19.85 -2.52 -26.85
N THR A 235 20.92 -2.87 -27.58
CA THR A 235 20.86 -3.16 -29.02
C THR A 235 20.21 -4.51 -29.34
N LYS A 236 19.98 -5.35 -28.32
CA LYS A 236 19.44 -6.70 -28.44
C LYS A 236 17.97 -6.82 -28.07
N LEU A 237 17.40 -5.86 -27.36
CA LEU A 237 16.03 -5.92 -26.81
C LEU A 237 15.09 -4.96 -27.57
N ARG A 238 14.89 -5.21 -28.89
CA ARG A 238 14.14 -4.30 -29.79
C ARG A 238 12.69 -4.66 -30.01
N THR A 239 12.29 -5.88 -29.67
CA THR A 239 10.92 -6.36 -29.89
C THR A 239 10.26 -6.73 -28.56
N ALA A 240 9.06 -6.20 -28.32
CA ALA A 240 8.32 -6.49 -27.11
C ALA A 240 6.88 -6.97 -27.38
N MET A 241 6.38 -7.76 -26.46
CA MET A 241 4.97 -8.16 -26.33
C MET A 241 4.48 -7.69 -24.96
N VAL A 242 3.28 -7.13 -24.89
CA VAL A 242 2.63 -6.74 -23.62
C VAL A 242 1.65 -7.83 -23.20
N VAL A 243 1.76 -8.30 -21.98
CA VAL A 243 0.79 -9.17 -21.30
C VAL A 243 0.12 -8.34 -20.20
N GLN A 244 -1.19 -8.18 -20.25
CA GLN A 244 -1.91 -7.24 -19.37
C GLN A 244 -3.15 -7.86 -18.74
N ASP A 245 -3.34 -7.62 -17.44
CA ASP A 245 -4.62 -7.86 -16.76
C ASP A 245 -5.66 -6.83 -17.20
N ALA A 246 -6.76 -7.29 -17.79
CA ALA A 246 -7.86 -6.48 -18.27
C ALA A 246 -8.98 -6.26 -17.22
N ALA A 247 -8.81 -6.77 -16.01
CA ALA A 247 -9.77 -6.61 -14.92
C ALA A 247 -9.98 -5.13 -14.59
N LYS A 248 -11.22 -4.65 -14.73
CA LYS A 248 -11.56 -3.23 -14.50
C LYS A 248 -11.20 -2.70 -13.10
N PRO A 249 -11.33 -3.47 -12.00
CA PRO A 249 -10.93 -2.99 -10.68
C PRO A 249 -9.42 -2.83 -10.49
N ASN A 250 -8.61 -3.39 -11.38
CA ASN A 250 -7.15 -3.31 -11.33
C ASN A 250 -6.64 -2.06 -12.05
N LEU A 251 -6.71 -0.91 -11.37
CA LEU A 251 -6.26 0.38 -11.91
C LEU A 251 -4.76 0.40 -12.24
N TYR A 252 -3.98 -0.36 -11.50
CA TYR A 252 -2.55 -0.53 -11.68
C TYR A 252 -2.22 -1.12 -13.07
N ALA A 253 -2.72 -2.32 -13.36
CA ALA A 253 -2.42 -3.00 -14.62
C ALA A 253 -2.87 -2.18 -15.85
N ALA A 254 -4.04 -1.52 -15.75
CA ALA A 254 -4.59 -0.73 -16.83
C ALA A 254 -3.67 0.45 -17.22
N THR A 255 -3.16 1.20 -16.23
CA THR A 255 -2.32 2.38 -16.51
C THR A 255 -0.88 1.99 -16.83
N LEU A 256 -0.34 0.93 -16.22
CA LEU A 256 1.01 0.44 -16.46
C LEU A 256 1.18 -0.09 -17.91
N GLY A 257 0.30 -0.99 -18.35
CA GLY A 257 0.36 -1.56 -19.69
C GLY A 257 0.13 -0.53 -20.80
N THR A 258 -0.76 0.43 -20.57
CA THR A 258 -0.99 1.52 -21.52
C THR A 258 0.26 2.39 -21.64
N ALA A 259 0.86 2.81 -20.53
CA ALA A 259 2.05 3.65 -20.53
C ALA A 259 3.24 2.98 -21.22
N PHE A 260 3.47 1.68 -21.02
CA PHE A 260 4.54 0.97 -21.71
C PHE A 260 4.29 0.85 -23.22
N THR A 261 3.04 0.60 -23.62
CA THR A 261 2.65 0.53 -25.04
C THR A 261 2.95 1.85 -25.78
N GLU A 262 2.83 2.98 -25.06
CA GLU A 262 3.16 4.31 -25.59
C GLU A 262 4.67 4.60 -25.54
N ALA A 263 5.34 4.21 -24.44
CA ALA A 263 6.72 4.58 -24.20
C ALA A 263 7.74 3.74 -24.99
N PHE A 264 7.48 2.45 -25.24
CA PHE A 264 8.49 1.54 -25.79
C PHE A 264 8.74 1.69 -27.29
N PRO A 265 7.74 1.88 -28.17
CA PRO A 265 8.00 2.03 -29.60
C PRO A 265 8.87 3.27 -29.92
N ASP A 266 9.86 3.08 -30.79
CA ASP A 266 10.74 4.17 -31.27
C ASP A 266 11.32 3.78 -32.62
N GLU A 267 10.84 4.44 -33.70
CA GLU A 267 11.26 4.17 -35.06
C GLU A 267 12.74 4.43 -35.30
N ARG A 268 13.34 5.42 -34.61
CA ARG A 268 14.77 5.78 -34.76
C ARG A 268 15.70 4.67 -34.27
N THR A 269 15.30 3.96 -33.26
CA THR A 269 16.08 2.88 -32.66
C THR A 269 15.60 1.49 -33.05
N GLY A 270 14.46 1.40 -33.78
CA GLY A 270 13.86 0.16 -34.27
C GLY A 270 13.13 -0.63 -33.18
N HIS A 271 12.78 0.01 -32.05
CA HIS A 271 11.96 -0.62 -31.00
C HIS A 271 10.51 -0.65 -31.41
N ARG A 272 9.87 -1.82 -31.29
CA ARG A 272 8.47 -2.02 -31.68
C ARG A 272 7.79 -3.12 -30.87
N LEU A 273 6.47 -3.03 -30.79
CA LEU A 273 5.63 -4.15 -30.35
C LEU A 273 5.47 -5.14 -31.52
N VAL A 274 5.55 -6.44 -31.23
CA VAL A 274 5.46 -7.49 -32.28
C VAL A 274 4.04 -7.87 -32.64
N ALA A 275 3.09 -7.64 -31.72
CA ALA A 275 1.65 -7.87 -31.93
C ALA A 275 0.83 -6.99 -30.98
N GLU A 276 -0.50 -7.08 -31.09
CA GLU A 276 -1.40 -6.55 -30.08
C GLU A 276 -1.15 -7.21 -28.72
N ARG A 277 -1.52 -6.50 -27.65
CA ARG A 277 -1.35 -7.01 -26.29
C ARG A 277 -2.13 -8.30 -26.04
N MET A 278 -1.54 -9.23 -25.31
CA MET A 278 -2.21 -10.38 -24.77
C MET A 278 -2.91 -9.98 -23.48
N THR A 279 -4.16 -10.38 -23.29
CA THR A 279 -4.93 -10.00 -22.09
C THR A 279 -5.50 -11.21 -21.38
N PHE A 280 -5.56 -11.14 -20.05
CA PHE A 280 -6.32 -12.04 -19.20
C PHE A 280 -7.19 -11.20 -18.26
N ASP A 281 -8.26 -11.77 -17.70
CA ASP A 281 -9.14 -11.07 -16.77
C ASP A 281 -9.11 -11.71 -15.37
N SER A 282 -8.38 -11.08 -14.46
CA SER A 282 -8.24 -11.58 -13.08
C SER A 282 -9.51 -11.44 -12.24
N SER A 283 -10.54 -10.73 -12.71
CA SER A 283 -11.82 -10.59 -12.02
C SER A 283 -12.77 -11.78 -12.24
N VAL A 284 -12.43 -12.71 -13.15
CA VAL A 284 -13.24 -13.89 -13.41
C VAL A 284 -13.17 -14.84 -12.22
N PRO A 285 -14.32 -15.24 -11.63
CA PRO A 285 -14.36 -16.14 -10.47
C PRO A 285 -13.69 -17.49 -10.71
N GLY A 286 -13.26 -18.13 -9.62
CA GLY A 286 -12.69 -19.49 -9.66
C GLY A 286 -11.28 -19.56 -10.25
N GLY A 287 -10.61 -18.43 -10.45
CA GLY A 287 -9.23 -18.39 -10.94
C GLY A 287 -9.07 -18.85 -12.39
N ALA A 288 -10.11 -18.70 -13.22
CA ALA A 288 -10.08 -19.07 -14.64
C ALA A 288 -8.97 -18.38 -15.43
N TRP A 289 -8.55 -17.17 -15.03
CA TRP A 289 -7.41 -16.42 -15.57
C TRP A 289 -6.09 -17.24 -15.56
N LYS A 290 -5.93 -18.20 -14.62
CA LYS A 290 -4.76 -19.08 -14.59
C LYS A 290 -4.69 -19.96 -15.86
N ASN A 291 -5.85 -20.38 -16.35
CA ASN A 291 -5.91 -21.17 -17.60
C ASN A 291 -5.57 -20.30 -18.81
N GLU A 292 -5.98 -19.02 -18.83
CA GLU A 292 -5.60 -18.09 -19.91
C GLU A 292 -4.08 -17.94 -19.98
N LEU A 293 -3.42 -17.69 -18.82
CA LEU A 293 -1.98 -17.57 -18.73
C LEU A 293 -1.21 -18.82 -19.20
N ARG A 294 -1.78 -20.03 -19.03
CA ARG A 294 -1.16 -21.28 -19.49
C ARG A 294 -1.06 -21.40 -21.02
N PHE A 295 -1.91 -20.72 -21.76
CA PHE A 295 -1.88 -20.76 -23.22
C PHE A 295 -0.94 -19.72 -23.84
N PHE A 296 -0.54 -18.70 -23.08
CA PHE A 296 0.31 -17.61 -23.59
C PHE A 296 1.70 -18.07 -24.06
N PRO A 297 2.40 -19.03 -23.40
CA PRO A 297 3.69 -19.51 -23.87
C PRO A 297 3.71 -20.03 -25.31
N ALA A 298 2.65 -20.67 -25.78
CA ALA A 298 2.56 -21.14 -27.17
C ALA A 298 2.67 -19.97 -28.17
N GLN A 299 1.87 -18.92 -27.97
CA GLN A 299 1.91 -17.73 -28.83
C GLN A 299 3.24 -16.97 -28.69
N LEU A 300 3.83 -16.94 -27.49
CA LEU A 300 5.14 -16.33 -27.26
C LEU A 300 6.26 -17.10 -27.94
N CYS A 301 6.20 -18.44 -27.99
CA CYS A 301 7.11 -19.28 -28.76
C CYS A 301 7.03 -19.05 -30.26
N ASP A 302 5.82 -18.79 -30.79
CA ASP A 302 5.61 -18.48 -32.21
C ASP A 302 6.12 -17.07 -32.60
N THR A 303 5.81 -16.06 -31.77
CA THR A 303 6.15 -14.66 -32.03
C THR A 303 7.59 -14.29 -31.65
N ARG A 304 8.18 -15.02 -30.70
CA ARG A 304 9.55 -14.85 -30.16
C ARG A 304 9.93 -13.40 -29.86
N PRO A 305 9.13 -12.66 -29.03
CA PRO A 305 9.52 -11.33 -28.59
C PRO A 305 10.79 -11.43 -27.74
N GLN A 306 11.67 -10.44 -27.83
CA GLN A 306 12.86 -10.39 -26.98
C GLN A 306 12.51 -9.97 -25.55
N VAL A 307 11.42 -9.15 -25.40
CA VAL A 307 10.92 -8.66 -24.14
C VAL A 307 9.43 -9.00 -24.00
N ILE A 308 9.04 -9.45 -22.81
CA ILE A 308 7.66 -9.54 -22.40
C ILE A 308 7.45 -8.51 -21.30
N TYR A 309 6.62 -7.48 -21.57
CA TYR A 309 6.23 -6.54 -20.55
C TYR A 309 4.96 -7.02 -19.86
N PHE A 310 5.07 -7.35 -18.57
CA PHE A 310 3.96 -7.89 -17.79
C PHE A 310 3.30 -6.77 -16.97
N ALA A 311 2.08 -6.39 -17.33
CA ALA A 311 1.26 -5.41 -16.64
C ALA A 311 0.14 -6.14 -15.87
N GLY A 312 0.46 -6.65 -14.70
CA GLY A 312 -0.43 -7.39 -13.81
C GLY A 312 0.10 -7.41 -12.38
N ARG A 313 -0.67 -7.94 -11.43
CA ARG A 313 -0.23 -8.07 -10.05
C ARG A 313 0.82 -9.18 -9.89
N GLY A 314 1.63 -9.10 -8.82
CA GLY A 314 2.68 -10.06 -8.53
C GLY A 314 2.19 -11.52 -8.57
N ARG A 315 1.08 -11.83 -7.91
CA ARG A 315 0.46 -13.17 -7.93
C ARG A 315 0.13 -13.69 -9.34
N HIS A 316 -0.22 -12.81 -10.27
CA HIS A 316 -0.48 -13.18 -11.67
C HIS A 316 0.84 -13.42 -12.41
N LEU A 317 1.85 -12.57 -12.14
CA LEU A 317 3.19 -12.72 -12.70
C LEU A 317 3.79 -14.07 -12.28
N THR A 318 3.65 -14.48 -11.03
CA THR A 318 4.08 -15.79 -10.55
C THR A 318 3.52 -16.93 -11.39
N ASN A 319 2.20 -16.95 -11.61
CA ASN A 319 1.55 -17.99 -12.44
C ASN A 319 1.96 -17.91 -13.92
N PHE A 320 2.23 -16.71 -14.42
CA PHE A 320 2.73 -16.52 -15.78
C PHE A 320 4.17 -17.05 -15.92
N LEU A 321 5.06 -16.75 -14.96
CA LEU A 321 6.43 -17.24 -14.96
C LEU A 321 6.50 -18.77 -14.86
N ASP A 322 5.67 -19.40 -14.03
CA ASP A 322 5.55 -20.86 -13.98
C ASP A 322 5.11 -21.44 -15.33
N SER A 323 4.11 -20.83 -15.98
CA SER A 323 3.67 -21.23 -17.30
C SER A 323 4.78 -21.06 -18.36
N LEU A 324 5.53 -19.98 -18.27
CA LEU A 324 6.63 -19.67 -19.20
C LEU A 324 7.84 -20.59 -18.99
N ALA A 325 8.10 -21.02 -17.74
CA ALA A 325 9.13 -22.01 -17.42
C ALA A 325 8.87 -23.35 -18.12
N ASN A 326 7.60 -23.73 -18.28
CA ASN A 326 7.17 -24.97 -18.91
C ASN A 326 6.90 -24.84 -20.44
N ARG A 327 7.42 -23.80 -21.10
CA ARG A 327 7.26 -23.53 -22.53
C ARG A 327 7.94 -24.61 -23.42
N SER A 328 7.47 -24.72 -24.65
CA SER A 328 8.05 -25.65 -25.64
C SER A 328 9.35 -25.16 -26.29
N CYS A 329 9.50 -23.83 -26.45
CA CYS A 329 10.68 -23.22 -27.07
C CYS A 329 11.81 -22.95 -26.04
N THR A 330 12.42 -24.00 -25.53
CA THR A 330 13.50 -23.91 -24.53
C THR A 330 14.82 -23.36 -25.09
N ASP A 331 14.95 -23.31 -26.41
CA ASP A 331 16.05 -22.69 -27.14
C ASP A 331 16.02 -21.14 -27.13
N HIS A 332 14.90 -20.55 -26.69
CA HIS A 332 14.72 -19.10 -26.66
C HIS A 332 14.70 -18.56 -25.23
N THR A 333 15.53 -17.56 -24.98
CA THR A 333 15.56 -16.84 -23.70
C THR A 333 14.59 -15.66 -23.77
N PHE A 334 13.68 -15.56 -22.80
CA PHE A 334 12.78 -14.41 -22.65
C PHE A 334 13.30 -13.47 -21.57
N THR A 335 13.25 -12.17 -21.85
CA THR A 335 13.39 -11.14 -20.84
C THR A 335 11.99 -10.67 -20.44
N VAL A 336 11.56 -10.96 -19.21
CA VAL A 336 10.32 -10.46 -18.62
C VAL A 336 10.65 -9.19 -17.85
N LEU A 337 9.93 -8.11 -18.11
CA LEU A 337 10.01 -6.88 -17.34
C LEU A 337 8.61 -6.51 -16.85
N ALA A 338 8.48 -6.22 -15.55
CA ALA A 338 7.21 -5.92 -14.90
C ALA A 338 7.30 -4.64 -14.06
N GLY A 339 6.22 -4.24 -13.40
CA GLY A 339 6.20 -3.10 -12.48
C GLY A 339 6.47 -3.49 -11.02
N ASP A 340 6.25 -2.54 -10.13
CA ASP A 340 6.61 -2.57 -8.70
C ASP A 340 5.98 -3.72 -7.89
N ASP A 341 4.79 -4.17 -8.26
CA ASP A 341 4.09 -5.27 -7.57
C ASP A 341 4.85 -6.60 -7.64
N THR A 342 5.91 -6.67 -8.46
CA THR A 342 6.88 -7.77 -8.54
C THR A 342 7.67 -7.94 -7.24
N SER A 343 7.82 -6.90 -6.42
CA SER A 343 8.48 -6.95 -5.11
C SER A 343 7.82 -7.92 -4.12
N ASN A 344 6.55 -8.29 -4.37
CA ASN A 344 5.75 -9.16 -3.52
C ASN A 344 5.74 -10.64 -3.97
N LEU A 345 6.62 -11.04 -4.88
CA LEU A 345 6.64 -12.40 -5.42
C LEU A 345 7.21 -13.44 -4.45
N ASP A 346 6.69 -14.67 -4.57
CA ASP A 346 7.26 -15.85 -3.93
C ASP A 346 8.60 -16.24 -4.58
N ARG A 347 9.65 -16.33 -3.77
CA ARG A 347 11.03 -16.58 -4.23
C ARG A 347 11.24 -17.95 -4.86
N GLU A 348 10.57 -19.00 -4.38
CA GLU A 348 10.72 -20.37 -4.91
C GLU A 348 10.22 -20.48 -6.35
N GLN A 349 9.11 -19.82 -6.64
CA GLN A 349 8.50 -19.85 -7.97
C GLN A 349 9.31 -19.06 -9.01
N ILE A 350 10.00 -18.00 -8.58
CA ILE A 350 10.91 -17.24 -9.45
C ILE A 350 12.13 -18.07 -9.81
N ALA A 351 12.72 -18.79 -8.84
CA ALA A 351 13.91 -19.60 -9.05
C ALA A 351 13.74 -20.57 -10.22
N HIS A 352 12.58 -21.26 -10.29
CA HIS A 352 12.28 -22.18 -11.40
C HIS A 352 12.25 -21.50 -12.77
N ALA A 353 11.66 -20.33 -12.89
CA ALA A 353 11.64 -19.58 -14.15
C ALA A 353 13.04 -19.15 -14.59
N VAL A 354 13.87 -18.66 -13.64
CA VAL A 354 15.24 -18.23 -13.92
C VAL A 354 16.12 -19.43 -14.35
N GLU A 355 15.99 -20.59 -13.71
CA GLU A 355 16.71 -21.82 -14.08
C GLU A 355 16.37 -22.30 -15.50
N THR A 356 15.17 -22.03 -15.98
CA THR A 356 14.73 -22.36 -17.34
C THR A 356 15.03 -21.29 -18.38
N GLY A 357 15.89 -20.31 -18.06
CA GLY A 357 16.37 -19.29 -18.98
C GLY A 357 15.42 -18.09 -19.15
N VAL A 358 14.55 -17.79 -18.18
CA VAL A 358 13.77 -16.56 -18.12
C VAL A 358 14.54 -15.55 -17.29
N GLN A 359 14.82 -14.37 -17.86
CA GLN A 359 15.40 -13.25 -17.13
C GLN A 359 14.26 -12.35 -16.63
N VAL A 360 14.21 -12.07 -15.33
CA VAL A 360 13.14 -11.27 -14.74
C VAL A 360 13.72 -9.95 -14.23
N PHE A 361 13.18 -8.86 -14.77
CA PHE A 361 13.44 -7.48 -14.33
C PHE A 361 12.14 -6.83 -13.89
N TYR A 362 12.23 -5.79 -13.07
CA TYR A 362 11.08 -4.97 -12.72
C TYR A 362 11.48 -3.55 -12.32
N THR A 363 10.54 -2.63 -12.43
CA THR A 363 10.65 -1.30 -11.84
C THR A 363 10.19 -1.39 -10.39
N GLY A 364 11.05 -1.02 -9.44
CA GLY A 364 10.68 -0.96 -8.03
C GLY A 364 10.26 0.46 -7.61
N LEU A 365 9.62 0.57 -6.46
CA LEU A 365 9.30 1.88 -5.86
C LEU A 365 10.51 2.46 -5.10
N ALA A 366 11.29 1.59 -4.47
CA ALA A 366 12.51 1.89 -3.76
C ALA A 366 13.37 0.63 -3.61
N HIS A 367 14.65 0.79 -3.28
CA HIS A 367 15.57 -0.29 -2.93
C HIS A 367 16.68 0.23 -2.02
N ARG A 368 17.07 -0.53 -1.02
CA ARG A 368 18.06 -0.11 -0.01
C ARG A 368 19.45 0.22 -0.58
N ASP A 369 19.79 -0.28 -1.76
CA ASP A 369 21.08 0.00 -2.41
C ASP A 369 21.08 1.22 -3.33
N MET A 370 19.94 1.91 -3.51
CA MET A 370 19.85 3.08 -4.40
C MET A 370 20.86 4.18 -4.04
N TRP A 371 21.07 4.45 -2.75
CA TRP A 371 21.98 5.48 -2.28
C TRP A 371 23.46 5.07 -2.37
N ARG A 372 23.77 3.76 -2.41
CA ARG A 372 25.14 3.30 -2.69
C ARG A 372 25.52 3.58 -4.15
N ALA A 373 24.58 3.41 -5.06
CA ALA A 373 24.79 3.66 -6.49
C ALA A 373 24.92 5.16 -6.78
N ASP A 374 24.16 6.02 -6.07
CA ASP A 374 24.16 7.47 -6.30
C ASP A 374 23.83 8.26 -5.03
N PRO A 375 24.80 8.45 -4.11
CA PRO A 375 24.57 9.04 -2.79
C PRO A 375 24.00 10.47 -2.82
N GLY A 376 24.28 11.24 -3.88
CA GLY A 376 23.81 12.63 -4.00
C GLY A 376 22.31 12.78 -4.25
N ARG A 377 21.58 11.68 -4.47
CA ARG A 377 20.16 11.69 -4.86
C ARG A 377 19.21 11.28 -3.75
N VAL A 378 19.75 10.88 -2.61
CA VAL A 378 19.01 10.45 -1.43
C VAL A 378 19.51 11.23 -0.23
N SER A 379 18.64 11.49 0.74
CA SER A 379 19.09 12.07 2.01
C SER A 379 19.92 11.05 2.79
N GLU A 380 21.21 11.35 3.01
CA GLU A 380 22.09 10.52 3.84
C GLU A 380 21.50 10.32 5.25
N HIS A 381 20.87 11.37 5.80
CA HIS A 381 20.22 11.30 7.11
C HIS A 381 19.04 10.30 7.13
N SER A 382 18.33 10.12 6.02
CA SER A 382 17.26 9.13 5.94
C SER A 382 17.79 7.76 5.57
N ALA A 383 18.73 7.68 4.63
CA ALA A 383 19.31 6.42 4.13
C ALA A 383 19.99 5.58 5.24
N ARG A 384 20.70 6.22 6.18
CA ARG A 384 21.47 5.54 7.24
C ARG A 384 20.64 4.58 8.10
N TYR A 385 19.34 4.84 8.26
CA TYR A 385 18.45 4.02 9.06
C TYR A 385 18.10 2.68 8.43
N PHE A 386 18.22 2.59 7.08
CA PHE A 386 17.87 1.44 6.26
C PHE A 386 19.10 0.67 5.74
N GLN A 387 20.30 1.17 6.00
CA GLN A 387 21.54 0.48 5.62
C GLN A 387 21.69 -0.81 6.43
N GLU A 388 22.48 -1.74 5.90
CA GLU A 388 22.86 -2.96 6.62
C GLU A 388 23.51 -2.62 7.97
N GLY A 389 22.99 -3.19 9.06
CA GLY A 389 23.37 -2.83 10.43
C GLY A 389 22.84 -1.47 10.90
N GLY A 390 21.95 -0.83 10.16
CA GLY A 390 21.25 0.39 10.59
C GLY A 390 20.20 0.11 11.67
N LEU A 391 19.59 1.18 12.17
CA LEU A 391 18.65 1.11 13.30
C LEU A 391 17.45 0.19 13.05
N LEU A 392 16.99 0.10 11.79
CA LEU A 392 15.87 -0.76 11.44
C LEU A 392 16.26 -2.25 11.55
N ASP A 393 17.48 -2.61 11.11
CA ASP A 393 18.02 -3.98 11.26
C ASP A 393 18.30 -4.31 12.75
N GLU A 394 18.68 -3.31 13.57
CA GLU A 394 18.85 -3.48 15.00
C GLU A 394 17.52 -3.78 15.72
N TRP A 395 16.45 -3.06 15.33
CA TRP A 395 15.14 -3.22 15.96
C TRP A 395 14.40 -4.47 15.51
N PHE A 396 14.63 -4.91 14.27
CA PHE A 396 13.96 -6.03 13.63
C PHE A 396 14.97 -6.92 12.92
N PRO A 397 15.78 -7.69 13.67
CA PRO A 397 16.87 -8.48 13.12
C PRO A 397 16.37 -9.67 12.31
N GLY A 398 17.16 -10.08 11.32
CA GLY A 398 16.92 -11.29 10.52
C GLY A 398 15.99 -11.12 9.32
N ASP A 399 15.57 -9.89 9.03
CA ASP A 399 14.70 -9.59 7.90
C ASP A 399 15.48 -9.23 6.64
N ASP A 400 14.98 -9.73 5.51
CA ASP A 400 15.51 -9.48 4.16
C ASP A 400 14.66 -8.40 3.47
N ARG A 401 14.92 -7.12 3.78
CA ARG A 401 14.16 -5.94 3.34
C ARG A 401 14.62 -5.43 1.97
N TYR A 402 14.42 -6.23 0.92
CA TYR A 402 14.76 -5.84 -0.46
C TYR A 402 13.52 -5.46 -1.29
N ASP A 403 12.33 -5.49 -0.69
CA ASP A 403 11.06 -5.11 -1.34
C ASP A 403 10.84 -3.58 -1.39
N GLY A 404 11.56 -2.81 -0.55
CA GLY A 404 11.48 -1.36 -0.49
C GLY A 404 10.21 -0.81 0.17
N GLN A 405 9.37 -1.67 0.74
CA GLN A 405 8.09 -1.28 1.35
C GLN A 405 8.29 -0.44 2.62
N ASP A 406 9.31 -0.77 3.40
CA ASP A 406 9.74 -0.01 4.59
C ASP A 406 10.13 1.43 4.24
N LEU A 407 10.87 1.63 3.13
CA LEU A 407 11.25 2.96 2.67
C LEU A 407 10.04 3.77 2.22
N MET A 408 9.10 3.15 1.50
CA MET A 408 7.92 3.84 0.99
C MET A 408 6.97 4.23 2.11
N ALA A 409 6.74 3.36 3.07
CA ALA A 409 5.91 3.63 4.24
C ALA A 409 6.52 4.70 5.15
N HIS A 410 7.84 4.62 5.40
CA HIS A 410 8.58 5.67 6.10
C HIS A 410 8.38 7.03 5.42
N ASP A 411 8.57 7.11 4.11
CA ASP A 411 8.49 8.37 3.38
C ASP A 411 7.06 8.94 3.35
N ALA A 412 6.04 8.07 3.35
CA ALA A 412 4.65 8.50 3.44
C ALA A 412 4.32 9.11 4.82
N VAL A 413 4.73 8.44 5.91
CA VAL A 413 4.53 8.97 7.27
C VAL A 413 5.41 10.20 7.52
N LEU A 414 6.66 10.20 7.03
CA LEU A 414 7.54 11.36 7.09
C LEU A 414 6.92 12.58 6.38
N THR A 415 6.33 12.38 5.20
CA THR A 415 5.65 13.46 4.47
C THR A 415 4.47 14.02 5.27
N ALA A 416 3.66 13.16 5.89
CA ALA A 416 2.57 13.59 6.76
C ALA A 416 3.10 14.36 7.99
N ALA A 417 4.16 13.87 8.63
CA ALA A 417 4.81 14.50 9.79
C ALA A 417 5.40 15.88 9.44
N GLU A 418 6.05 16.03 8.29
CA GLU A 418 6.51 17.32 7.78
C GLU A 418 5.35 18.27 7.54
N GLY A 419 4.23 17.78 6.99
CA GLY A 419 3.00 18.57 6.87
C GLY A 419 2.45 19.05 8.20
N VAL A 420 2.49 18.20 9.24
CA VAL A 420 2.12 18.54 10.62
C VAL A 420 3.06 19.64 11.16
N ARG A 421 4.37 19.48 11.03
CA ARG A 421 5.38 20.44 11.48
C ARG A 421 5.19 21.81 10.79
N MET A 422 4.99 21.82 9.48
CA MET A 422 4.77 23.05 8.72
C MET A 422 3.44 23.72 9.10
N ALA A 423 2.37 22.96 9.30
CA ALA A 423 1.08 23.50 9.74
C ALA A 423 1.16 24.09 11.16
N ALA A 424 1.93 23.46 12.06
CA ALA A 424 2.15 23.95 13.43
C ALA A 424 2.98 25.24 13.50
N SER A 425 3.83 25.50 12.50
CA SER A 425 4.61 26.76 12.43
C SER A 425 3.73 27.96 12.08
N GLY A 426 2.50 27.76 11.65
CA GLY A 426 1.52 28.80 11.39
C GLY A 426 0.77 29.22 12.65
N THR A 427 -0.14 30.20 12.49
CA THR A 427 -0.96 30.74 13.59
C THR A 427 -2.26 29.99 13.84
N GLY A 428 -2.54 28.94 13.04
CA GLY A 428 -3.79 28.20 13.09
C GLY A 428 -3.69 26.83 13.76
N ALA A 429 -4.84 26.19 13.98
CA ALA A 429 -4.87 24.83 14.49
C ALA A 429 -4.32 23.83 13.46
N VAL A 430 -3.62 22.79 13.93
CA VAL A 430 -3.19 21.66 13.11
C VAL A 430 -4.42 20.78 12.85
N THR A 431 -4.90 20.78 11.62
CA THR A 431 -6.04 20.00 11.13
C THR A 431 -5.65 19.27 9.86
N GLY A 432 -6.44 18.26 9.44
CA GLY A 432 -6.14 17.57 8.18
C GLY A 432 -6.06 18.51 6.98
N ARG A 433 -6.93 19.53 6.89
CA ARG A 433 -6.88 20.51 5.81
C ARG A 433 -5.65 21.42 5.86
N THR A 434 -5.19 21.82 7.07
CA THR A 434 -3.98 22.64 7.18
C THR A 434 -2.75 21.81 6.83
N VAL A 435 -2.69 20.55 7.25
CA VAL A 435 -1.62 19.59 6.89
C VAL A 435 -1.60 19.35 5.37
N GLY A 436 -2.75 19.04 4.76
CA GLY A 436 -2.85 18.78 3.31
C GLY A 436 -2.42 19.96 2.44
N ARG A 437 -2.70 21.22 2.88
CA ARG A 437 -2.23 22.42 2.17
C ARG A 437 -0.70 22.55 2.18
N MET A 438 -0.02 22.06 3.22
CA MET A 438 1.44 22.13 3.30
C MET A 438 2.11 21.24 2.24
N PHE A 439 1.47 20.18 1.79
CA PHE A 439 2.04 19.31 0.75
C PHE A 439 2.42 20.06 -0.53
N GLN A 440 1.64 21.08 -0.91
CA GLN A 440 1.93 21.89 -2.10
C GLN A 440 3.16 22.79 -1.93
N GLN A 441 3.64 22.99 -0.69
CA GLN A 441 4.82 23.78 -0.38
C GLN A 441 6.09 22.93 -0.28
N MET A 442 5.97 21.60 -0.29
CA MET A 442 7.09 20.67 -0.20
C MET A 442 7.84 20.55 -1.54
N ASN A 443 8.51 21.65 -1.92
CA ASN A 443 9.26 21.76 -3.16
C ASN A 443 10.56 22.55 -2.93
N GLY A 444 11.54 22.36 -3.81
CA GLY A 444 12.84 23.02 -3.70
C GLY A 444 13.51 22.75 -2.33
N PRO A 445 13.89 23.78 -1.57
CA PRO A 445 14.53 23.58 -0.27
C PRO A 445 13.63 22.93 0.80
N GLN A 446 12.31 22.94 0.60
CA GLN A 446 11.33 22.33 1.52
C GLN A 446 10.87 20.95 1.07
N ARG A 447 11.53 20.36 0.07
CA ARG A 447 11.24 18.99 -0.37
C ARG A 447 11.47 18.00 0.77
N VAL A 448 10.74 16.90 0.75
CA VAL A 448 10.89 15.83 1.75
C VAL A 448 12.20 15.10 1.51
N ALA A 449 13.00 15.00 2.57
CA ALA A 449 14.27 14.26 2.55
C ALA A 449 14.00 12.76 2.80
N GLY A 450 13.37 12.10 1.83
CA GLY A 450 12.95 10.71 1.92
C GLY A 450 14.10 9.71 1.84
N ALA A 451 13.84 8.49 2.27
CA ALA A 451 14.74 7.36 2.15
C ALA A 451 14.69 6.73 0.74
N SER A 452 13.57 6.89 0.03
CA SER A 452 13.41 6.48 -1.37
C SER A 452 13.81 7.57 -2.39
N GLY A 453 14.58 8.56 -1.96
CA GLY A 453 14.98 9.74 -2.72
C GLY A 453 14.30 11.03 -2.21
N PHE A 454 14.75 12.16 -2.72
CA PHE A 454 14.09 13.44 -2.44
C PHE A 454 12.73 13.52 -3.11
N ILE A 455 11.73 14.02 -2.40
CA ILE A 455 10.35 14.07 -2.87
C ILE A 455 9.86 15.52 -2.91
N SER A 456 9.44 15.95 -4.09
CA SER A 456 8.73 17.19 -4.35
C SER A 456 7.42 16.87 -5.05
N PHE A 457 6.39 17.68 -4.87
CA PHE A 457 5.07 17.40 -5.42
C PHE A 457 4.67 18.34 -6.55
N GLN A 458 3.93 17.79 -7.52
CA GLN A 458 3.20 18.53 -8.53
C GLN A 458 1.83 18.95 -7.97
N SER A 459 1.17 19.91 -8.62
CA SER A 459 -0.14 20.42 -8.20
C SER A 459 -1.25 19.34 -8.20
N ASN A 460 -1.07 18.25 -8.96
CA ASN A 460 -2.00 17.13 -9.01
C ASN A 460 -1.76 16.06 -7.92
N GLY A 461 -0.78 16.26 -7.02
CA GLY A 461 -0.40 15.35 -5.94
C GLY A 461 0.60 14.26 -6.31
N ASN A 462 1.04 14.19 -7.56
CA ASN A 462 2.10 13.25 -7.97
C ASN A 462 3.49 13.77 -7.57
N PRO A 463 4.46 12.88 -7.32
CA PRO A 463 5.84 13.32 -7.13
C PRO A 463 6.40 13.91 -8.43
N ARG A 464 7.39 14.78 -8.29
CA ARG A 464 8.13 15.36 -9.40
C ARG A 464 9.44 14.61 -9.56
N ASP A 465 9.73 14.16 -10.77
CA ASP A 465 10.99 13.49 -11.12
C ASP A 465 11.42 12.44 -10.08
N LYS A 466 10.53 11.49 -9.79
CA LYS A 466 10.75 10.46 -8.78
C LYS A 466 11.73 9.40 -9.28
N ALA A 467 12.67 9.01 -8.43
CA ALA A 467 13.57 7.89 -8.69
C ALA A 467 12.79 6.57 -8.86
N VAL A 468 13.17 5.81 -9.87
CA VAL A 468 12.63 4.48 -10.19
C VAL A 468 13.82 3.52 -10.30
N PRO A 469 14.06 2.63 -9.32
CA PRO A 469 15.07 1.60 -9.47
C PRO A 469 14.65 0.54 -10.48
N ILE A 470 15.56 0.18 -11.37
CA ILE A 470 15.46 -1.03 -12.20
C ILE A 470 16.14 -2.15 -11.45
N LEU A 471 15.41 -3.22 -11.21
CA LEU A 471 15.83 -4.36 -10.41
C LEU A 471 15.81 -5.63 -11.26
N SER A 472 16.70 -6.56 -10.96
CA SER A 472 16.69 -7.92 -11.50
C SER A 472 16.49 -8.94 -10.39
N LEU A 473 15.82 -10.04 -10.70
CA LEU A 473 15.70 -11.16 -9.77
C LEU A 473 16.78 -12.21 -10.10
N ASN A 474 17.57 -12.54 -9.10
CA ASN A 474 18.57 -13.61 -9.23
C ASN A 474 17.92 -15.00 -9.05
N ALA A 475 18.71 -16.07 -9.24
CA ALA A 475 18.26 -17.46 -9.10
C ALA A 475 17.72 -17.83 -7.69
N ARG A 476 17.95 -16.97 -6.68
CA ARG A 476 17.38 -17.13 -5.34
C ARG A 476 16.10 -16.30 -5.12
N GLY A 477 15.59 -15.68 -6.19
CA GLY A 477 14.45 -14.77 -6.11
C GLY A 477 14.73 -13.45 -5.37
N ARG A 478 16.00 -13.11 -5.12
CA ARG A 478 16.39 -11.88 -4.46
C ARG A 478 16.50 -10.75 -5.48
N ALA A 479 15.97 -9.59 -5.14
CA ALA A 479 16.11 -8.39 -5.94
C ALA A 479 17.54 -7.81 -5.84
N GLU A 480 18.11 -7.48 -7.00
CA GLU A 480 19.40 -6.82 -7.13
C GLU A 480 19.24 -5.53 -7.93
N LEU A 481 19.81 -4.45 -7.43
CA LEU A 481 19.77 -3.16 -8.11
C LEU A 481 20.62 -3.22 -9.40
N VAL A 482 19.98 -2.93 -10.53
CA VAL A 482 20.66 -2.79 -11.83
C VAL A 482 21.07 -1.34 -12.05
N GLU A 483 20.11 -0.41 -11.89
CA GLU A 483 20.35 1.03 -12.00
C GLU A 483 19.22 1.82 -11.32
N VAL A 484 19.46 3.11 -11.10
CA VAL A 484 18.44 4.07 -10.74
C VAL A 484 18.08 4.89 -11.98
N SER A 485 16.79 5.01 -12.28
CA SER A 485 16.25 5.73 -13.42
C SER A 485 15.14 6.70 -12.97
N SER A 486 14.42 7.29 -13.90
CA SER A 486 13.18 8.07 -13.72
C SER A 486 12.37 8.02 -15.01
N ALA A 487 11.26 8.75 -15.07
CA ALA A 487 10.47 8.94 -16.29
C ALA A 487 11.31 9.49 -17.46
N GLU A 488 12.38 10.25 -17.19
CA GLU A 488 13.30 10.79 -18.20
C GLU A 488 14.34 9.76 -18.69
N GLY A 489 14.36 8.55 -18.14
CA GLY A 489 15.30 7.49 -18.50
C GLY A 489 16.71 7.69 -17.96
N LYS A 490 16.88 8.59 -17.02
CA LYS A 490 18.14 8.86 -16.27
C LYS A 490 17.78 9.04 -14.81
N PRO A 491 18.73 8.90 -13.89
CA PRO A 491 18.48 9.21 -12.49
C PRO A 491 17.97 10.66 -12.33
N PRO A 492 17.08 10.96 -11.36
CA PRO A 492 16.65 12.32 -11.06
C PRO A 492 17.85 13.23 -10.78
N GLU A 493 17.72 14.52 -11.05
CA GLU A 493 18.78 15.47 -10.68
C GLU A 493 18.88 15.53 -9.15
N GLY A 494 20.09 15.30 -8.64
CA GLY A 494 20.43 15.51 -7.24
C GLY A 494 20.34 16.96 -6.83
N GLN A 495 20.72 17.29 -5.61
CA GLN A 495 20.89 18.67 -5.18
C GLN A 495 22.07 19.31 -5.85
#